data_b416752839cecb1e3ffc968a6e0764aa
#
_entry.id   b416752839cecb1e3ffc968a6e0764aa
#
_cell.length_a   1.000
_cell.length_b   1.000
_cell.length_c   1.000
_cell.angle_alpha   90.00
_cell.angle_beta   90.00
_cell.angle_gamma   90.00
#
_symmetry.space_group_name_H-M   'P 1'
#
loop_
_entity.id
_entity.type
_entity.pdbx_description
1 polymer ?
#
loop_
_entity_poly.entity_id
_entity_poly.type
_entity_poly.pdbx_seq_one_letter_code
_entity_poly.pdbx_strand_id
1 'polypeptide(L)'
;MAWKFNDNAPIYLQIVNTLKRNIASGAYPPGSRLPSVRDLALEAGVNPNTMQRALSELERSGLVNSQRTAGRFITEDADALLDLRKSMSDEIISQLIAKLRGLGMSDEQILETVREKIRPDTVRENISQNTIRDEISNEHKEET
;
A
#
# COMPACT_ATOMS: atom_id res chain seq x y z
N MET A 1 15.16 -3.87 -12.22
CA MET A 1 13.99 -3.65 -13.10
C MET A 1 13.62 -2.17 -13.08
N ALA A 2 13.41 -1.58 -14.23
CA ALA A 2 12.90 -0.22 -14.30
C ALA A 2 11.45 -0.16 -13.74
N TRP A 3 11.13 0.93 -13.08
CA TRP A 3 9.77 1.17 -12.64
C TRP A 3 8.84 1.41 -13.83
N LYS A 4 7.57 1.10 -13.68
CA LYS A 4 6.58 1.32 -14.74
C LYS A 4 5.92 2.67 -14.56
N PHE A 5 5.93 3.46 -15.63
CA PHE A 5 5.27 4.76 -15.70
C PHE A 5 4.18 4.76 -16.77
N ASN A 6 3.19 5.62 -16.59
CA ASN A 6 2.12 5.87 -17.55
C ASN A 6 2.09 7.34 -17.96
N ASP A 7 1.21 7.69 -18.91
CA ASP A 7 1.09 9.05 -19.46
C ASP A 7 0.09 9.93 -18.68
N ASN A 8 -0.50 9.44 -17.58
CA ASN A 8 -1.58 10.12 -16.87
C ASN A 8 -1.11 11.28 -15.99
N ALA A 9 0.16 11.29 -15.61
CA ALA A 9 0.74 12.32 -14.75
C ALA A 9 2.22 12.53 -15.07
N PRO A 10 2.82 13.67 -14.69
CA PRO A 10 4.25 13.87 -14.79
C PRO A 10 5.05 12.77 -14.10
N ILE A 11 6.16 12.35 -14.69
CA ILE A 11 6.96 11.23 -14.18
C ILE A 11 7.44 11.49 -12.75
N TYR A 12 7.87 12.72 -12.42
CA TYR A 12 8.32 13.02 -11.07
C TYR A 12 7.25 12.79 -9.99
N LEU A 13 5.97 13.06 -10.30
CA LEU A 13 4.86 12.78 -9.38
C LEU A 13 4.62 11.29 -9.21
N GLN A 14 4.78 10.51 -10.27
CA GLN A 14 4.68 9.05 -10.19
C GLN A 14 5.83 8.46 -9.35
N ILE A 15 7.02 9.03 -9.44
CA ILE A 15 8.16 8.68 -8.58
C ILE A 15 7.85 9.02 -7.12
N VAL A 16 7.36 10.22 -6.85
CA VAL A 16 6.94 10.65 -5.50
C VAL A 16 5.96 9.64 -4.89
N ASN A 17 4.93 9.25 -5.65
CA ASN A 17 3.92 8.30 -5.19
C ASN A 17 4.50 6.90 -4.94
N THR A 18 5.41 6.43 -5.76
CA THR A 18 6.09 5.15 -5.58
C THR A 18 6.95 5.16 -4.30
N LEU A 19 7.72 6.21 -4.08
CA LEU A 19 8.52 6.37 -2.87
C LEU A 19 7.65 6.49 -1.61
N LYS A 20 6.56 7.25 -1.68
CA LYS A 20 5.59 7.34 -0.59
C LYS A 20 4.99 5.99 -0.22
N ARG A 21 4.64 5.15 -1.20
CA ARG A 21 4.15 3.79 -0.94
C ARG A 21 5.20 2.93 -0.23
N ASN A 22 6.44 3.01 -0.65
CA ASN A 22 7.55 2.28 -0.02
C ASN A 22 7.83 2.76 1.40
N ILE A 23 7.68 4.06 1.67
CA ILE A 23 7.77 4.61 3.01
C ILE A 23 6.57 4.16 3.87
N ALA A 24 5.37 4.28 3.36
CA ALA A 24 4.14 3.91 4.08
C ALA A 24 4.08 2.41 4.41
N SER A 25 4.55 1.55 3.50
CA SER A 25 4.58 0.09 3.69
C SER A 25 5.70 -0.40 4.60
N GLY A 26 6.69 0.45 4.89
CA GLY A 26 7.88 0.06 5.63
C GLY A 26 8.97 -0.61 4.78
N ALA A 27 8.81 -0.65 3.45
CA ALA A 27 9.88 -1.10 2.54
C ALA A 27 11.14 -0.24 2.70
N TYR A 28 10.97 1.06 2.93
CA TYR A 28 11.99 1.94 3.47
C TYR A 28 11.65 2.21 4.94
N PRO A 29 12.30 1.53 5.90
CA PRO A 29 11.97 1.69 7.32
C PRO A 29 12.23 3.10 7.86
N PRO A 30 11.51 3.53 8.93
CA PRO A 30 11.80 4.80 9.59
C PRO A 30 13.27 4.92 9.99
N GLY A 31 13.87 6.07 9.75
CA GLY A 31 15.28 6.33 10.06
C GLY A 31 16.30 5.70 9.13
N SER A 32 15.87 4.86 8.18
CA SER A 32 16.77 4.22 7.23
C SER A 32 17.25 5.21 6.17
N ARG A 33 18.42 4.94 5.64
CA ARG A 33 19.02 5.73 4.57
C ARG A 33 18.44 5.32 3.23
N LEU A 34 18.01 6.31 2.43
CA LEU A 34 17.65 6.09 1.04
C LEU A 34 18.89 5.84 0.17
N PRO A 35 18.77 5.04 -0.90
CA PRO A 35 19.78 5.00 -1.93
C PRO A 35 20.04 6.41 -2.50
N SER A 36 21.20 6.61 -3.10
CA SER A 36 21.54 7.90 -3.72
C SER A 36 20.59 8.26 -4.87
N VAL A 37 20.51 9.55 -5.22
CA VAL A 37 19.75 10.00 -6.40
C VAL A 37 20.14 9.21 -7.65
N ARG A 38 21.43 8.99 -7.83
CA ARG A 38 21.97 8.27 -8.98
C ARG A 38 21.52 6.81 -9.01
N ASP A 39 21.58 6.13 -7.86
CA ASP A 39 21.17 4.74 -7.77
C ASP A 39 19.66 4.59 -7.97
N LEU A 40 18.86 5.46 -7.35
CA LEU A 40 17.41 5.48 -7.54
C LEU A 40 17.03 5.79 -8.98
N ALA A 41 17.71 6.72 -9.62
CA ALA A 41 17.46 7.06 -11.02
C ALA A 41 17.77 5.88 -11.96
N LEU A 42 18.85 5.16 -11.70
CA LEU A 42 19.19 3.94 -12.44
C LEU A 42 18.16 2.84 -12.24
N GLU A 43 17.75 2.61 -11.00
CA GLU A 43 16.71 1.62 -10.65
C GLU A 43 15.37 1.94 -11.33
N ALA A 44 14.95 3.19 -11.27
CA ALA A 44 13.71 3.64 -11.86
C ALA A 44 13.75 3.77 -13.40
N GLY A 45 14.93 3.88 -13.98
CA GLY A 45 15.11 4.14 -15.41
C GLY A 45 14.76 5.57 -15.82
N VAL A 46 15.06 6.55 -14.98
CA VAL A 46 14.75 7.96 -15.21
C VAL A 46 16.00 8.84 -15.16
N ASN A 47 15.86 10.07 -15.63
CA ASN A 47 16.89 11.08 -15.52
C ASN A 47 17.16 11.43 -14.05
N PRO A 48 18.44 11.56 -13.61
CA PRO A 48 18.77 11.98 -12.24
C PRO A 48 18.13 13.31 -11.82
N ASN A 49 17.95 14.26 -12.71
CA ASN A 49 17.27 15.52 -12.41
C ASN A 49 15.79 15.31 -12.05
N THR A 50 15.12 14.41 -12.74
CA THR A 50 13.73 14.03 -12.45
C THR A 50 13.63 13.34 -11.09
N MET A 51 14.56 12.45 -10.77
CA MET A 51 14.64 11.82 -9.46
C MET A 51 14.93 12.84 -8.35
N GLN A 52 15.87 13.77 -8.60
CA GLN A 52 16.19 14.86 -7.66
C GLN A 52 14.96 15.69 -7.33
N ARG A 53 14.15 16.02 -8.33
CA ARG A 53 12.90 16.77 -8.14
C ARG A 53 11.91 16.00 -7.25
N ALA A 54 11.76 14.72 -7.46
CA ALA A 54 10.91 13.87 -6.64
C ALA A 54 11.39 13.81 -5.18
N LEU A 55 12.68 13.63 -4.97
CA LEU A 55 13.26 13.60 -3.63
C LEU A 55 13.13 14.95 -2.90
N SER A 56 13.26 16.06 -3.63
CA SER A 56 13.05 17.40 -3.06
C SER A 56 11.60 17.59 -2.59
N GLU A 57 10.62 17.05 -3.30
CA GLU A 57 9.21 17.04 -2.87
C GLU A 57 9.03 16.24 -1.57
N LEU A 58 9.67 15.08 -1.44
CA LEU A 58 9.61 14.28 -0.20
C LEU A 58 10.27 15.00 0.97
N GLU A 59 11.37 15.69 0.74
CA GLU A 59 12.01 16.54 1.77
C GLU A 59 11.09 17.67 2.21
N ARG A 60 10.46 18.36 1.27
CA ARG A 60 9.52 19.44 1.55
C ARG A 60 8.30 18.97 2.34
N SER A 61 7.83 17.77 2.10
CA SER A 61 6.72 17.17 2.84
C SER A 61 7.10 16.65 4.23
N GLY A 62 8.38 16.64 4.58
CA GLY A 62 8.88 16.15 5.87
C GLY A 62 9.04 14.65 5.98
N LEU A 63 8.83 13.89 4.90
CA LEU A 63 8.96 12.43 4.90
C LEU A 63 10.41 11.96 4.80
N VAL A 64 11.28 12.81 4.26
CA VAL A 64 12.71 12.56 4.08
C VAL A 64 13.50 13.71 4.63
N ASN A 65 14.56 13.42 5.37
CA ASN A 65 15.48 14.39 5.91
C ASN A 65 16.85 14.28 5.21
N SER A 66 17.36 15.40 4.74
CA SER A 66 18.68 15.47 4.14
C SER A 66 19.73 15.80 5.18
N GLN A 67 20.81 15.02 5.23
CA GLN A 67 21.99 15.29 6.05
C GLN A 67 23.18 15.55 5.12
N ARG A 68 23.80 16.69 5.26
CA ARG A 68 24.80 17.22 4.32
C ARG A 68 25.89 16.26 3.90
N THR A 69 26.37 15.42 4.82
CA THR A 69 27.49 14.51 4.59
C THR A 69 27.11 13.04 4.59
N ALA A 70 25.89 12.73 5.01
CA ALA A 70 25.46 11.35 5.23
C ALA A 70 24.34 10.86 4.28
N GLY A 71 23.73 11.76 3.51
CA GLY A 71 22.67 11.42 2.56
C GLY A 71 21.26 11.75 3.05
N ARG A 72 20.27 11.07 2.51
CA ARG A 72 18.85 11.24 2.84
C ARG A 72 18.35 10.09 3.68
N PHE A 73 17.55 10.40 4.68
CA PHE A 73 17.00 9.44 5.63
C PHE A 73 15.48 9.57 5.72
N ILE A 74 14.80 8.43 5.88
CA ILE A 74 13.36 8.41 6.13
C ILE A 74 13.08 9.01 7.50
N THR A 75 12.01 9.81 7.61
CA THR A 75 11.60 10.38 8.90
C THR A 75 11.35 9.29 9.94
N GLU A 76 11.65 9.59 11.19
CA GLU A 76 11.29 8.77 12.35
C GLU A 76 10.01 9.25 13.03
N ASP A 77 9.41 10.35 12.54
CA ASP A 77 8.16 10.90 13.07
C ASP A 77 7.00 9.94 12.80
N ALA A 78 6.56 9.24 13.86
CA ALA A 78 5.48 8.27 13.79
C ALA A 78 4.16 8.90 13.33
N ASP A 79 3.88 10.13 13.71
CA ASP A 79 2.67 10.85 13.32
C ASP A 79 2.68 11.17 11.82
N ALA A 80 3.81 11.62 11.29
CA ALA A 80 3.99 11.88 9.86
C ALA A 80 3.79 10.59 9.02
N LEU A 81 4.32 9.47 9.47
CA LEU A 81 4.16 8.17 8.81
C LEU A 81 2.72 7.66 8.87
N LEU A 82 2.05 7.84 10.00
CA LEU A 82 0.65 7.48 10.17
C LEU A 82 -0.26 8.34 9.27
N ASP A 83 -0.03 9.64 9.22
CA ASP A 83 -0.76 10.57 8.36
C ASP A 83 -0.57 10.23 6.87
N LEU A 84 0.64 9.86 6.47
CA LEU A 84 0.93 9.42 5.11
C LEU A 84 0.11 8.18 4.74
N ARG A 85 0.11 7.16 5.60
CA ARG A 85 -0.65 5.93 5.39
C ARG A 85 -2.14 6.20 5.29
N LYS A 86 -2.67 7.03 6.17
CA LYS A 86 -4.08 7.43 6.18
C LYS A 86 -4.45 8.18 4.89
N SER A 87 -3.68 9.17 4.51
CA SER A 87 -3.91 9.96 3.29
C SER A 87 -3.91 9.07 2.03
N MET A 88 -2.96 8.16 1.91
CA MET A 88 -2.89 7.22 0.79
C MET A 88 -4.06 6.22 0.80
N SER A 89 -4.46 5.75 1.96
CA SER A 89 -5.62 4.85 2.12
C SER A 89 -6.91 5.55 1.71
N ASP A 90 -7.13 6.78 2.15
CA ASP A 90 -8.30 7.57 1.82
C ASP A 90 -8.43 7.78 0.30
N GLU A 91 -7.32 8.05 -0.38
CA GLU A 91 -7.28 8.22 -1.83
C GLU A 91 -7.65 6.91 -2.55
N ILE A 92 -7.06 5.79 -2.15
CA ILE A 92 -7.35 4.47 -2.74
C ILE A 92 -8.81 4.09 -2.53
N ILE A 93 -9.35 4.28 -1.34
CA ILE A 93 -10.74 3.99 -1.01
C ILE A 93 -11.68 4.86 -1.84
N SER A 94 -11.40 6.16 -1.95
CA SER A 94 -12.22 7.08 -2.74
C SER A 94 -12.26 6.70 -4.21
N GLN A 95 -11.13 6.30 -4.78
CA GLN A 95 -11.05 5.82 -6.17
C GLN A 95 -11.81 4.50 -6.35
N LEU A 96 -11.69 3.57 -5.41
CA LEU A 96 -12.41 2.31 -5.44
C LEU A 96 -13.92 2.55 -5.42
N ILE A 97 -14.42 3.36 -4.51
CA ILE A 97 -15.83 3.69 -4.38
C ILE A 97 -16.35 4.34 -5.67
N ALA A 98 -15.64 5.32 -6.21
CA ALA A 98 -16.03 5.99 -7.45
C ALA A 98 -16.13 5.01 -8.62
N LYS A 99 -15.19 4.11 -8.77
CA LYS A 99 -15.19 3.09 -9.82
C LYS A 99 -16.35 2.11 -9.68
N LEU A 100 -16.63 1.65 -8.48
CA LEU A 100 -17.72 0.69 -8.23
C LEU A 100 -19.10 1.35 -8.38
N ARG A 101 -19.26 2.59 -7.96
CA ARG A 101 -20.47 3.39 -8.23
C ARG A 101 -20.67 3.58 -9.73
N GLY A 102 -19.60 3.78 -10.49
CA GLY A 102 -19.64 3.84 -11.95
C GLY A 102 -20.12 2.56 -12.62
N LEU A 103 -19.99 1.43 -11.95
CA LEU A 103 -20.57 0.13 -12.39
C LEU A 103 -22.05 -0.04 -11.99
N GLY A 104 -22.65 0.95 -11.33
CA GLY A 104 -24.03 0.90 -10.88
C GLY A 104 -24.23 0.24 -9.51
N MET A 105 -23.16 -0.01 -8.76
CA MET A 105 -23.27 -0.60 -7.43
C MET A 105 -23.73 0.42 -6.39
N SER A 106 -24.64 0.01 -5.51
CA SER A 106 -25.04 0.81 -4.33
C SER A 106 -23.96 0.74 -3.25
N ASP A 107 -24.01 1.68 -2.31
CA ASP A 107 -23.05 1.70 -1.21
C ASP A 107 -23.13 0.43 -0.35
N GLU A 108 -24.32 -0.12 -0.13
CA GLU A 108 -24.52 -1.39 0.56
C GLU A 108 -23.88 -2.57 -0.19
N GLN A 109 -24.04 -2.61 -1.52
CA GLN A 109 -23.41 -3.64 -2.36
C GLN A 109 -21.89 -3.55 -2.33
N ILE A 110 -21.35 -2.33 -2.34
CA ILE A 110 -19.91 -2.09 -2.23
C ILE A 110 -19.39 -2.62 -0.89
N LEU A 111 -20.04 -2.25 0.23
CA LEU A 111 -19.66 -2.69 1.56
C LEU A 111 -19.69 -4.23 1.69
N GLU A 112 -20.73 -4.86 1.18
CA GLU A 112 -20.87 -6.32 1.24
C GLU A 112 -19.80 -7.03 0.39
N THR A 113 -19.55 -6.55 -0.83
CA THR A 113 -18.53 -7.10 -1.71
C THR A 113 -17.14 -6.99 -1.11
N VAL A 114 -16.80 -5.85 -0.51
CA VAL A 114 -15.52 -5.65 0.19
C VAL A 114 -15.41 -6.56 1.41
N ARG A 115 -16.50 -6.70 2.19
CA ARG A 115 -16.53 -7.60 3.34
C ARG A 115 -16.26 -9.04 2.95
N GLU A 116 -16.90 -9.54 1.89
CA GLU A 116 -16.68 -10.88 1.36
C GLU A 116 -15.24 -11.10 0.90
N LYS A 117 -14.61 -10.09 0.30
CA LYS A 117 -13.22 -10.16 -0.16
C LYS A 117 -12.20 -10.18 0.99
N ILE A 118 -12.48 -9.50 2.10
CA ILE A 118 -11.57 -9.43 3.25
C ILE A 118 -11.66 -10.69 4.11
N ARG A 119 -12.85 -11.31 4.23
CA ARG A 119 -13.11 -12.43 5.12
C ARG A 119 -13.12 -13.84 4.49
N PRO A 120 -12.83 -14.06 3.19
CA PRO A 120 -13.11 -15.36 2.56
C PRO A 120 -12.37 -16.54 3.21
N ASP A 121 -11.14 -16.34 3.66
CA ASP A 121 -10.30 -17.42 4.18
C ASP A 121 -10.71 -17.81 5.61
N THR A 122 -10.98 -16.84 6.47
CA THR A 122 -11.39 -17.08 7.86
C THR A 122 -12.77 -17.74 7.94
N VAL A 123 -13.70 -17.36 7.07
CA VAL A 123 -15.05 -17.93 7.02
C VAL A 123 -15.03 -19.34 6.43
N ARG A 124 -14.25 -19.59 5.39
CA ARG A 124 -14.12 -20.92 4.77
C ARG A 124 -13.47 -21.92 5.71
N GLU A 125 -12.43 -21.54 6.44
CA GLU A 125 -11.79 -22.40 7.45
C GLU A 125 -12.76 -22.74 8.58
N ASN A 126 -13.53 -21.78 9.07
CA ASN A 126 -14.51 -22.02 10.13
C ASN A 126 -15.68 -22.90 9.67
N ILE A 127 -16.16 -22.74 8.43
CA ILE A 127 -17.20 -23.58 7.86
C ILE A 127 -16.69 -25.03 7.68
N SER A 128 -15.48 -25.18 7.14
CA SER A 128 -14.86 -26.50 6.97
C SER A 128 -14.63 -27.23 8.30
N GLN A 129 -14.19 -26.53 9.33
CA GLN A 129 -14.01 -27.12 10.66
C GLN A 129 -15.33 -27.49 11.35
N ASN A 130 -16.38 -26.68 11.16
CA ASN A 130 -17.69 -26.99 11.70
C ASN A 130 -18.35 -28.17 10.98
N THR A 131 -18.21 -28.24 9.66
CA THR A 131 -18.75 -29.37 8.88
C THR A 131 -18.09 -30.70 9.29
N ILE A 132 -16.77 -30.72 9.47
CA ILE A 132 -16.03 -31.90 9.92
C ILE A 132 -16.46 -32.30 11.35
N ARG A 133 -16.70 -31.34 12.25
CA ARG A 133 -17.16 -31.62 13.62
C ARG A 133 -18.55 -32.24 13.62
N ASP A 134 -19.45 -31.76 12.80
CA ASP A 134 -20.83 -32.26 12.71
C ASP A 134 -20.88 -33.67 12.08
N GLU A 135 -20.03 -33.97 11.11
CA GLU A 135 -19.90 -35.29 10.50
C GLU A 135 -19.35 -36.31 11.50
N ILE A 136 -18.30 -35.96 12.25
CA ILE A 136 -17.70 -36.83 13.29
C ILE A 136 -18.71 -37.09 14.44
N SER A 137 -19.52 -36.09 14.79
CA SER A 137 -20.53 -36.22 15.84
C SER A 137 -21.72 -37.11 15.42
N ASN A 138 -22.04 -37.21 14.14
CA ASN A 138 -23.07 -38.05 13.61
C ASN A 138 -22.62 -39.51 13.49
N GLU A 139 -21.41 -39.78 13.07
CA GLU A 139 -20.87 -41.15 12.99
C GLU A 139 -20.83 -41.86 14.36
N HIS A 140 -20.60 -41.12 15.45
CA HIS A 140 -20.59 -41.66 16.82
C HIS A 140 -22.00 -41.98 17.38
N LYS A 141 -23.07 -41.52 16.74
CA LYS A 141 -24.45 -41.76 17.16
C LYS A 141 -25.07 -42.98 16.48
N GLU A 142 -24.52 -43.43 15.36
CA GLU A 142 -25.00 -44.62 14.66
C GLU A 142 -24.38 -45.94 15.11
N GLU A 143 -23.31 -45.92 15.94
CA GLU A 143 -22.68 -47.14 16.50
C GLU A 143 -23.16 -47.50 17.91
N THR A 144 -24.22 -46.87 18.40
CA THR A 144 -24.87 -47.22 19.66
C THR A 144 -26.35 -47.56 19.40
#